data_014fa87ab091941ebd5f5779fc60a5b1
#
_entry.id   014fa87ab091941ebd5f5779fc60a5b1
#
_cell.length_a   1.000
_cell.length_b   1.000
_cell.length_c   1.000
_cell.angle_alpha   90.00
_cell.angle_beta   90.00
_cell.angle_gamma   90.00
#
_symmetry.space_group_name_H-M   'P 1'
#
loop_
_entity.id
_entity.type
_entity.pdbx_description
1 polymer ?
#
loop_
_entity_poly.entity_id
_entity_poly.type
_entity_poly.pdbx_seq_one_letter_code
_entity_poly.pdbx_strand_id
1 'polypeptide(L)'
;MKPFGYSYLLDMYKCRVGAADDLELHYRFLEKIVDEIGMTRMSQPTVIHAPTSYGVELYPEKAGVSGWIPLIESGIQIHSLEPTRFITLDVYSCNKFDINIVKNFAKKYFEFEHCSEHYIERGVGFDNK
;
A
#
# COMPACT_ATOMS: atom_id res chain seq x y z
N MET A 1 -26.46 -10.04 -1.50
CA MET A 1 -26.20 -9.06 -2.57
C MET A 1 -24.71 -9.08 -2.89
N LYS A 2 -24.39 -8.83 -4.15
CA LYS A 2 -23.02 -8.89 -4.62
C LYS A 2 -22.28 -7.58 -4.32
N PRO A 3 -21.06 -7.60 -3.78
CA PRO A 3 -20.25 -6.41 -3.64
C PRO A 3 -19.66 -5.99 -5.00
N PHE A 4 -19.41 -4.70 -5.14
CA PHE A 4 -18.68 -4.19 -6.30
C PHE A 4 -17.22 -4.60 -6.24
N GLY A 5 -16.62 -4.50 -5.06
CA GLY A 5 -15.21 -4.78 -4.90
C GLY A 5 -14.82 -4.96 -3.45
N TYR A 6 -13.51 -4.96 -3.24
CA TYR A 6 -12.91 -5.31 -1.95
C TYR A 6 -11.76 -4.37 -1.64
N SER A 7 -11.67 -3.94 -0.38
CA SER A 7 -10.54 -3.15 0.11
C SER A 7 -9.83 -3.91 1.21
N TYR A 8 -8.51 -4.04 1.09
CA TYR A 8 -7.67 -4.63 2.11
C TYR A 8 -6.72 -3.54 2.63
N LEU A 9 -6.81 -3.26 3.92
CA LEU A 9 -6.02 -2.23 4.59
C LEU A 9 -5.04 -2.93 5.50
N LEU A 10 -3.76 -2.74 5.25
CA LEU A 10 -2.69 -3.36 6.04
C LEU A 10 -1.86 -2.27 6.69
N ASP A 11 -1.91 -2.23 8.03
CA ASP A 11 -1.09 -1.32 8.82
C ASP A 11 0.12 -2.10 9.34
N MET A 12 1.31 -1.66 8.96
CA MET A 12 2.55 -2.37 9.27
C MET A 12 3.37 -1.59 10.29
N TYR A 13 3.70 -2.23 11.41
CA TYR A 13 4.37 -1.60 12.53
C TYR A 13 5.81 -2.11 12.65
N LYS A 14 6.71 -1.20 13.00
CA LYS A 14 8.13 -1.48 13.19
C LYS A 14 8.74 -2.17 11.97
N CYS A 15 8.57 -1.53 10.83
CA CYS A 15 9.19 -1.97 9.59
C CYS A 15 10.72 -1.84 9.70
N ARG A 16 11.44 -2.52 8.83
CA ARG A 16 12.92 -2.46 8.80
C ARG A 16 13.38 -1.00 8.76
N VAL A 17 14.39 -0.67 9.53
CA VAL A 17 14.96 0.69 9.56
C VAL A 17 15.37 1.10 8.14
N GLY A 18 14.90 2.28 7.72
CA GLY A 18 15.16 2.82 6.40
C GLY A 18 14.15 2.39 5.33
N ALA A 19 13.34 1.37 5.58
CA ALA A 19 12.38 0.91 4.56
C ALA A 19 11.34 1.98 4.23
N ALA A 20 10.81 2.67 5.24
CA ALA A 20 9.78 3.68 5.04
C ALA A 20 10.29 4.94 4.33
N ASP A 21 11.61 5.10 4.24
CA ASP A 21 12.28 6.24 3.60
C ASP A 21 12.93 5.85 2.26
N ASP A 22 12.72 4.65 1.79
CA ASP A 22 13.37 4.10 0.59
C ASP A 22 12.45 4.23 -0.61
N LEU A 23 12.69 5.25 -1.42
CA LEU A 23 11.87 5.57 -2.59
C LEU A 23 11.86 4.42 -3.60
N GLU A 24 13.04 3.87 -3.92
CA GLU A 24 13.15 2.80 -4.91
C GLU A 24 12.43 1.53 -4.44
N LEU A 25 12.53 1.21 -3.16
CA LEU A 25 11.85 0.06 -2.59
C LEU A 25 10.33 0.15 -2.79
N HIS A 26 9.76 1.34 -2.56
CA HIS A 26 8.32 1.57 -2.76
C HIS A 26 7.93 1.45 -4.22
N TYR A 27 8.74 1.99 -5.12
CA TYR A 27 8.47 1.89 -6.56
C TYR A 27 8.45 0.43 -6.98
N ARG A 28 9.45 -0.33 -6.58
CA ARG A 28 9.55 -1.76 -6.94
C ARG A 28 8.42 -2.56 -6.32
N PHE A 29 8.04 -2.25 -5.08
CA PHE A 29 6.93 -2.92 -4.42
C PHE A 29 5.64 -2.72 -5.20
N LEU A 30 5.30 -1.46 -5.51
CA LEU A 30 4.06 -1.16 -6.24
C LEU A 30 4.08 -1.77 -7.64
N GLU A 31 5.22 -1.78 -8.29
CA GLU A 31 5.33 -2.37 -9.62
C GLU A 31 5.08 -3.89 -9.58
N LYS A 32 5.67 -4.57 -8.61
CA LYS A 32 5.64 -6.03 -8.53
C LYS A 32 4.37 -6.61 -7.91
N ILE A 33 3.79 -5.92 -6.92
CA ILE A 33 2.60 -6.43 -6.24
C ILE A 33 1.44 -6.64 -7.22
N VAL A 34 1.34 -5.81 -8.24
CA VAL A 34 0.30 -5.90 -9.27
C VAL A 34 0.31 -7.27 -9.91
N ASP A 35 1.49 -7.74 -10.31
CA ASP A 35 1.63 -9.07 -10.92
C ASP A 35 1.34 -10.18 -9.93
N GLU A 36 1.75 -10.02 -8.67
CA GLU A 36 1.56 -11.03 -7.63
C GLU A 36 0.08 -11.30 -7.36
N ILE A 37 -0.77 -10.29 -7.46
CA ILE A 37 -2.20 -10.45 -7.22
C ILE A 37 -3.01 -10.57 -8.52
N GLY A 38 -2.35 -10.67 -9.66
CA GLY A 38 -3.01 -10.89 -10.94
C GLY A 38 -3.82 -9.72 -11.45
N MET A 39 -3.38 -8.50 -11.17
CA MET A 39 -4.07 -7.28 -11.60
C MET A 39 -3.37 -6.64 -12.80
N THR A 40 -4.01 -5.62 -13.37
CA THR A 40 -3.55 -4.95 -14.59
C THR A 40 -3.28 -3.49 -14.32
N ARG A 41 -2.03 -3.07 -14.46
CA ARG A 41 -1.64 -1.67 -14.24
C ARG A 41 -2.13 -0.79 -15.38
N MET A 42 -2.53 0.42 -15.04
CA MET A 42 -2.90 1.44 -16.02
C MET A 42 -1.73 2.38 -16.34
N SER A 43 -0.78 2.48 -15.43
CA SER A 43 0.40 3.33 -15.60
C SER A 43 1.54 2.80 -14.73
N GLN A 44 2.69 3.47 -14.82
CA GLN A 44 3.79 3.23 -13.88
C GLN A 44 3.39 3.72 -12.50
N PRO A 45 3.98 3.17 -11.42
CA PRO A 45 3.77 3.71 -10.09
C PRO A 45 4.19 5.17 -10.00
N THR A 46 3.49 5.94 -9.17
CA THR A 46 3.93 7.27 -8.77
C THR A 46 4.36 7.19 -7.32
N VAL A 47 5.61 7.56 -7.05
CA VAL A 47 6.13 7.59 -5.68
C VAL A 47 6.83 8.92 -5.45
N ILE A 48 6.57 9.51 -4.29
CA ILE A 48 7.10 10.81 -3.92
C ILE A 48 7.75 10.69 -2.55
N HIS A 49 8.96 11.20 -2.44
CA HIS A 49 9.77 11.11 -1.23
C HIS A 49 9.77 12.43 -0.49
N ALA A 50 9.35 12.40 0.77
CA ALA A 50 9.58 13.48 1.72
C ALA A 50 10.73 13.02 2.61
N PRO A 51 11.99 13.41 2.31
CA PRO A 51 13.12 12.89 3.05
C PRO A 51 13.15 13.37 4.49
N THR A 52 13.87 12.67 5.35
CA THR A 52 14.01 13.02 6.75
C THR A 52 14.53 14.44 6.92
N SER A 53 15.47 14.87 6.06
CA SER A 53 16.00 16.22 6.08
C SER A 53 14.95 17.28 5.77
N TYR A 54 14.03 16.99 4.85
CA TYR A 54 12.92 17.89 4.51
C TYR A 54 11.91 17.97 5.66
N GLY A 55 11.56 16.83 6.23
CA GLY A 55 10.58 16.75 7.30
C GLY A 55 11.03 17.36 8.62
N VAL A 56 12.35 17.45 8.84
CA VAL A 56 12.91 17.92 10.10
C VAL A 56 12.45 19.33 10.47
N GLU A 57 12.34 20.23 9.49
CA GLU A 57 11.99 21.63 9.76
C GLU A 57 10.49 21.86 9.85
N LEU A 58 9.69 21.17 9.02
CA LEU A 58 8.25 21.42 8.91
C LEU A 58 7.42 20.35 9.60
N TYR A 59 7.59 19.09 9.19
CA TYR A 59 6.80 17.97 9.68
C TYR A 59 7.72 16.77 9.87
N PRO A 60 8.61 16.80 10.88
CA PRO A 60 9.61 15.74 11.05
C PRO A 60 8.98 14.33 11.20
N GLU A 61 7.79 14.25 11.77
CA GLU A 61 7.08 12.98 11.97
C GLU A 61 6.51 12.42 10.67
N LYS A 62 6.51 13.20 9.60
CA LYS A 62 5.92 12.80 8.30
C LYS A 62 6.94 12.48 7.23
N ALA A 63 8.22 12.44 7.57
CA ALA A 63 9.25 12.04 6.62
C ALA A 63 9.02 10.59 6.17
N GLY A 64 9.06 10.35 4.87
CA GLY A 64 8.85 9.03 4.30
C GLY A 64 8.44 9.09 2.85
N VAL A 65 7.70 8.08 2.40
CA VAL A 65 7.31 7.94 1.01
C VAL A 65 5.79 7.84 0.91
N SER A 66 5.23 8.51 -0.10
CA SER A 66 3.83 8.31 -0.51
C SER A 66 3.83 7.78 -1.93
N GLY A 67 3.01 6.76 -2.20
CA GLY A 67 2.97 6.15 -3.51
C GLY A 67 1.59 5.65 -3.89
N TRP A 68 1.39 5.50 -5.21
CA TRP A 68 0.13 5.06 -5.75
C TRP A 68 0.32 4.45 -7.12
N ILE A 69 -0.46 3.42 -7.43
CA ILE A 69 -0.54 2.87 -8.77
C ILE A 69 -2.00 2.61 -9.15
N PRO A 70 -2.49 3.22 -10.25
CA PRO A 70 -3.84 2.93 -10.72
C PRO A 70 -3.87 1.60 -11.46
N LEU A 71 -4.94 0.85 -11.24
CA LEU A 71 -5.17 -0.44 -11.88
C LEU A 71 -6.48 -0.39 -12.65
N ILE A 72 -6.60 -1.22 -13.70
CA ILE A 72 -7.90 -1.41 -14.37
C ILE A 72 -8.94 -1.78 -13.31
N GLU A 73 -8.55 -2.57 -12.31
CA GLU A 73 -9.44 -3.05 -11.25
C GLU A 73 -9.60 -2.09 -10.08
N SER A 74 -8.87 -1.03 -9.96
CA SER A 74 -8.95 0.13 -9.06
C SER A 74 -7.59 0.72 -8.73
N GLY A 75 -6.94 0.34 -7.62
CA GLY A 75 -5.66 0.94 -7.29
C GLY A 75 -5.05 0.47 -5.97
N ILE A 76 -3.78 0.76 -5.82
CA ILE A 76 -3.01 0.45 -4.62
C ILE A 76 -2.33 1.73 -4.16
N GLN A 77 -2.43 2.04 -2.87
CA GLN A 77 -1.83 3.22 -2.26
C GLN A 77 -0.97 2.80 -1.08
N ILE A 78 0.19 3.47 -0.93
CA ILE A 78 1.09 3.23 0.20
C ILE A 78 1.51 4.56 0.79
N HIS A 79 1.60 4.61 2.12
CA HIS A 79 2.03 5.80 2.85
C HIS A 79 2.92 5.39 3.99
N SER A 80 4.12 5.95 4.06
CA SER A 80 5.17 5.48 4.95
C SER A 80 5.76 6.62 5.76
N LEU A 81 6.01 6.35 7.05
CA LEU A 81 6.59 7.30 7.99
C LEU A 81 7.85 6.69 8.59
N GLU A 82 9.02 7.19 8.23
CA GLU A 82 10.30 6.64 8.69
C GLU A 82 10.55 6.86 10.20
N PRO A 83 10.22 8.04 10.79
CA PRO A 83 10.51 8.24 12.21
C PRO A 83 9.87 7.20 13.14
N THR A 84 8.68 6.71 12.79
CA THR A 84 7.99 5.67 13.54
C THR A 84 8.11 4.30 12.90
N ARG A 85 8.73 4.20 11.73
CA ARG A 85 8.85 2.97 10.94
C ARG A 85 7.49 2.35 10.69
N PHE A 86 6.51 3.18 10.36
CA PHE A 86 5.11 2.79 10.17
C PHE A 86 4.72 2.95 8.70
N ILE A 87 4.09 1.92 8.14
CA ILE A 87 3.67 1.94 6.73
C ILE A 87 2.22 1.46 6.65
N THR A 88 1.40 2.22 5.92
CA THR A 88 0.04 1.79 5.60
C THR A 88 -0.05 1.43 4.13
N LEU A 89 -0.78 0.35 3.84
CA LEU A 89 -0.99 -0.15 2.49
C LEU A 89 -2.48 -0.36 2.27
N ASP A 90 -3.02 0.23 1.20
CA ASP A 90 -4.41 0.09 0.82
C ASP A 90 -4.48 -0.57 -0.55
N VAL A 91 -5.12 -1.74 -0.62
CA VAL A 91 -5.37 -2.43 -1.88
C VAL A 91 -6.87 -2.44 -2.12
N TYR A 92 -7.30 -1.75 -3.18
CA TYR A 92 -8.71 -1.71 -3.55
C TYR A 92 -8.87 -2.26 -4.96
N SER A 93 -9.76 -3.24 -5.12
CA SER A 93 -9.99 -3.88 -6.41
C SER A 93 -11.44 -4.31 -6.57
N CYS A 94 -11.98 -4.15 -7.78
CA CYS A 94 -13.29 -4.70 -8.12
C CYS A 94 -13.23 -6.22 -8.37
N ASN A 95 -12.04 -6.79 -8.50
CA ASN A 95 -11.85 -8.24 -8.57
C ASN A 95 -11.33 -8.76 -7.23
N LYS A 96 -11.70 -9.97 -6.89
CA LYS A 96 -11.16 -10.63 -5.70
C LYS A 96 -9.66 -10.85 -5.84
N PHE A 97 -8.97 -10.76 -4.73
CA PHE A 97 -7.54 -11.06 -4.65
C PHE A 97 -7.25 -11.76 -3.32
N ASP A 98 -6.11 -12.43 -3.26
CA ASP A 98 -5.71 -13.16 -2.06
C ASP A 98 -4.97 -12.22 -1.10
N ILE A 99 -5.59 -11.89 0.03
CA ILE A 99 -5.01 -10.99 1.02
C ILE A 99 -3.72 -11.56 1.63
N ASN A 100 -3.58 -12.88 1.69
CA ASN A 100 -2.38 -13.50 2.22
C ASN A 100 -1.18 -13.28 1.29
N ILE A 101 -1.41 -13.25 -0.02
CA ILE A 101 -0.36 -12.91 -0.99
C ILE A 101 0.09 -11.47 -0.77
N VAL A 102 -0.85 -10.53 -0.60
CA VAL A 102 -0.52 -9.14 -0.34
C VAL A 102 0.31 -9.00 0.94
N LYS A 103 -0.17 -9.60 2.01
CA LYS A 103 0.50 -9.52 3.32
C LYS A 103 1.90 -10.12 3.29
N ASN A 104 2.05 -11.29 2.71
CA ASN A 104 3.35 -11.96 2.64
C ASN A 104 4.34 -11.21 1.75
N PHE A 105 3.87 -10.65 0.65
CA PHE A 105 4.70 -9.85 -0.24
C PHE A 105 5.15 -8.56 0.45
N ALA A 106 4.24 -7.89 1.16
CA ALA A 106 4.58 -6.70 1.94
C ALA A 106 5.59 -7.02 3.05
N LYS A 107 5.42 -8.16 3.71
CA LYS A 107 6.36 -8.62 4.74
C LYS A 107 7.76 -8.80 4.18
N LYS A 108 7.86 -9.36 2.98
CA LYS A 108 9.13 -9.57 2.31
C LYS A 108 9.86 -8.24 2.04
N TYR A 109 9.11 -7.21 1.63
CA TYR A 109 9.70 -5.92 1.26
C TYR A 109 10.01 -5.05 2.48
N PHE A 110 9.09 -4.99 3.44
CA PHE A 110 9.15 -4.00 4.51
C PHE A 110 9.55 -4.58 5.86
N GLU A 111 9.52 -5.90 6.01
CA GLU A 111 9.98 -6.61 7.20
C GLU A 111 9.38 -6.03 8.49
N PHE A 112 8.06 -5.90 8.52
CA PHE A 112 7.37 -5.40 9.71
C PHE A 112 7.37 -6.44 10.83
N GLU A 113 7.37 -5.98 12.09
CA GLU A 113 7.34 -6.90 13.24
C GLU A 113 5.93 -7.39 13.53
N HIS A 114 4.93 -6.51 13.36
CA HIS A 114 3.52 -6.88 13.52
C HIS A 114 2.65 -5.98 12.63
N CYS A 115 1.38 -6.37 12.47
CA CYS A 115 0.48 -5.65 11.61
C CYS A 115 -0.95 -5.74 12.13
N SER A 116 -1.80 -4.83 11.65
CA SER A 116 -3.24 -4.96 11.77
C SER A 116 -3.86 -4.95 10.38
N GLU A 117 -4.97 -5.66 10.22
CA GLU A 117 -5.58 -5.92 8.92
C GLU A 117 -7.06 -5.58 8.98
N HIS A 118 -7.57 -5.01 7.88
CA HIS A 118 -9.00 -4.76 7.70
C HIS A 118 -9.38 -5.17 6.29
N TYR A 119 -10.44 -5.94 6.15
CA TYR A 119 -10.95 -6.35 4.84
C TYR A 119 -12.40 -5.94 4.73
N ILE A 120 -12.72 -5.17 3.70
CA ILE A 120 -14.02 -4.52 3.57
C ILE A 120 -14.61 -4.82 2.19
N GLU A 121 -15.86 -5.27 2.17
CA GLU A 121 -16.62 -5.36 0.92
C GLU A 121 -17.16 -3.98 0.57
N ARG A 122 -16.99 -3.58 -0.68
CA ARG A 122 -17.36 -2.25 -1.16
C ARG A 122 -18.53 -2.34 -2.12
N GLY A 123 -19.47 -1.39 -2.00
CA GLY A 123 -20.56 -1.27 -2.94
C GLY A 123 -21.48 -2.49 -2.97
N VAL A 124 -21.85 -3.01 -1.82
CA VAL A 124 -22.77 -4.17 -1.77
C VAL A 124 -24.11 -3.77 -2.40
N GLY A 125 -24.53 -4.54 -3.40
CA GLY A 125 -25.77 -4.27 -4.13
C GLY A 125 -25.66 -3.11 -5.11
N PHE A 126 -24.44 -2.76 -5.55
CA PHE A 126 -24.19 -1.62 -6.44
C PHE A 126 -24.99 -1.69 -7.74
N ASP A 127 -25.24 -2.89 -8.24
CA ASP A 127 -25.94 -3.12 -9.50
C ASP A 127 -27.46 -3.07 -9.35
N ASN A 128 -27.96 -2.92 -8.12
CA ASN A 128 -29.39 -2.82 -7.82
C ASN A 128 -29.80 -1.43 -7.32
N LYS A 129 -28.91 -0.43 -7.34
CA LYS A 129 -29.18 0.91 -6.82
C LYS A 129 -29.36 1.96 -7.89
#